data_b91b37329d4bc4094eaff9c1f652fbb3
#
_entry.id   b91b37329d4bc4094eaff9c1f652fbb3
#
_cell.length_a   1.000
_cell.length_b   1.000
_cell.length_c   1.000
_cell.angle_alpha   90.00
_cell.angle_beta   90.00
_cell.angle_gamma   90.00
#
_symmetry.space_group_name_H-M   'P 1'
#
loop_
_entity.id
_entity.type
_entity.pdbx_description
1 polymer ?
#
loop_
_entity_poly.entity_id
_entity_poly.type
_entity_poly.pdbx_seq_one_letter_code
_entity_poly.pdbx_strand_id
1 'polypeptide(L)'
;VLGVALLVSCEQDAIEGPAPAAPLPALSAGSLDLSTYVALGASITAGYTDGAIFKASQQFSWPNLLAQKFAKAGGGSFSQPMMNDNNGGLLLAGNMIAGPRLFFNGAGPASILSVNPGALPTTDIATNNPSGPFNNTAVPGAKSFHLLAPGYGNIAGVPVGLANPYFTRMASSAGASVLGDAMAQQPTFFSLWIGGNDVLGYAVSGGDGTDPITPISGPPGVGFDGTYGALIATLTAGGAKGIVANIPYVTSTPHFTTVPHNPIPLDAATAGAVNAAYAPYNGGLQAAYQALQGTGLLSAEEVAKRTISFSAGAGNAVVIVDESLTDLGAINPAFAALPKLRQATAEDLLVLPASTFIGTLAVPGNPLTVNGVAVPLADKWVLTPQEQ
;
A
#
# COMPACT_ATOMS: atom_id res chain seq x y z
N VAL A 1 32.32 79.59 23.55
CA VAL A 1 32.24 78.95 22.23
C VAL A 1 31.20 77.84 22.32
N LEU A 2 29.95 78.11 21.82
CA LEU A 2 28.89 77.14 21.82
C LEU A 2 29.06 76.25 20.53
N GLY A 3 29.23 74.98 20.71
CA GLY A 3 29.20 74.00 19.61
C GLY A 3 27.75 73.56 19.34
N VAL A 4 27.23 73.82 18.16
CA VAL A 4 25.93 73.34 17.65
C VAL A 4 26.20 71.96 17.03
N ALA A 5 25.66 70.90 17.62
CA ALA A 5 25.62 69.56 17.00
C ALA A 5 24.43 69.46 16.04
N LEU A 6 24.71 69.34 14.78
CA LEU A 6 23.71 69.02 13.74
C LEU A 6 23.39 67.52 13.84
N LEU A 7 22.22 67.16 14.30
CA LEU A 7 21.66 65.85 14.18
C LEU A 7 21.11 65.68 12.73
N VAL A 8 21.81 64.89 11.90
CA VAL A 8 21.30 64.46 10.61
C VAL A 8 20.41 63.24 10.90
N SER A 9 19.09 63.44 10.81
CA SER A 9 18.11 62.35 10.80
C SER A 9 18.20 61.68 9.46
N CYS A 10 18.65 60.44 9.39
CA CYS A 10 18.36 59.59 8.22
C CYS A 10 16.88 59.24 8.25
N GLU A 11 16.08 59.82 7.34
CA GLU A 11 14.77 59.26 7.01
C GLU A 11 15.04 57.86 6.47
N GLN A 12 14.64 56.83 7.20
CA GLN A 12 14.49 55.50 6.65
C GLN A 12 13.30 55.57 5.69
N ASP A 13 13.58 55.50 4.39
CA ASP A 13 12.54 55.21 3.42
C ASP A 13 11.80 53.96 3.91
N ALA A 14 10.52 54.11 4.20
CA ALA A 14 9.67 52.97 4.54
C ALA A 14 9.77 51.95 3.40
N ILE A 15 10.36 50.79 3.67
CA ILE A 15 10.31 49.69 2.72
C ILE A 15 8.82 49.40 2.52
N GLU A 16 8.26 49.86 1.41
CA GLU A 16 6.90 49.48 1.02
C GLU A 16 6.88 47.96 0.99
N GLY A 17 6.10 47.34 1.90
CA GLY A 17 5.87 45.92 1.86
C GLY A 17 5.35 45.50 0.48
N PRO A 18 5.56 44.25 0.07
CA PRO A 18 5.07 43.82 -1.23
C PRO A 18 3.59 44.15 -1.35
N ALA A 19 3.22 44.74 -2.50
CA ALA A 19 1.85 45.10 -2.76
C ALA A 19 0.90 43.92 -2.46
N PRO A 20 -0.27 44.19 -1.85
CA PRO A 20 -1.21 43.10 -1.56
C PRO A 20 -1.44 42.28 -2.82
N ALA A 21 -1.31 40.95 -2.71
CA ALA A 21 -1.57 40.09 -3.86
C ALA A 21 -2.97 40.38 -4.41
N ALA A 22 -3.09 40.52 -5.73
CA ALA A 22 -4.38 40.70 -6.37
C ALA A 22 -5.34 39.61 -5.93
N PRO A 23 -6.60 39.90 -5.64
CA PRO A 23 -7.57 38.89 -5.26
C PRO A 23 -7.65 37.82 -6.35
N LEU A 24 -7.58 36.55 -5.95
CA LEU A 24 -7.74 35.46 -6.89
C LEU A 24 -9.10 35.53 -7.56
N PRO A 25 -9.19 35.23 -8.88
CA PRO A 25 -10.46 35.20 -9.56
C PRO A 25 -11.43 34.23 -8.87
N ALA A 26 -12.72 34.57 -8.91
CA ALA A 26 -13.77 33.71 -8.39
C ALA A 26 -13.71 32.33 -9.09
N LEU A 27 -13.86 31.22 -8.30
CA LEU A 27 -13.95 29.87 -8.84
C LEU A 27 -15.22 29.78 -9.70
N SER A 28 -15.12 29.12 -10.85
CA SER A 28 -16.23 28.83 -11.73
C SER A 28 -16.23 27.38 -12.13
N ALA A 29 -17.39 26.75 -12.13
CA ALA A 29 -17.56 25.35 -12.61
C ALA A 29 -17.46 25.28 -14.17
N GLY A 30 -17.48 26.43 -14.89
CA GLY A 30 -17.53 26.45 -16.35
C GLY A 30 -18.82 25.76 -16.84
N SER A 31 -18.67 24.73 -17.65
CA SER A 31 -19.79 23.92 -18.17
C SER A 31 -20.09 22.66 -17.31
N LEU A 32 -19.43 22.50 -16.17
CA LEU A 32 -19.65 21.34 -15.31
C LEU A 32 -20.82 21.57 -14.36
N ASP A 33 -21.68 20.57 -14.23
CA ASP A 33 -22.66 20.51 -13.17
C ASP A 33 -22.05 19.79 -11.96
N LEU A 34 -21.82 20.53 -10.89
CA LEU A 34 -21.23 20.05 -9.63
C LEU A 34 -22.28 19.87 -8.53
N SER A 35 -23.57 19.91 -8.87
CA SER A 35 -24.67 19.87 -7.89
C SER A 35 -24.74 18.57 -7.09
N THR A 36 -24.38 17.44 -7.72
CA THR A 36 -24.30 16.14 -7.04
C THR A 36 -22.97 15.47 -7.35
N TYR A 37 -21.98 15.74 -6.50
CA TYR A 37 -20.65 15.10 -6.58
C TYR A 37 -20.62 13.82 -5.76
N VAL A 38 -20.14 12.70 -6.34
CA VAL A 38 -19.86 11.45 -5.66
C VAL A 38 -18.40 11.04 -5.85
N ALA A 39 -17.80 10.45 -4.82
CA ALA A 39 -16.43 9.93 -4.86
C ALA A 39 -16.44 8.41 -4.61
N LEU A 40 -15.88 7.66 -5.56
CA LEU A 40 -15.67 6.22 -5.46
C LEU A 40 -14.16 5.95 -5.40
N GLY A 41 -13.79 4.91 -4.64
CA GLY A 41 -12.38 4.54 -4.50
C GLY A 41 -12.13 3.60 -3.33
N ALA A 42 -10.88 3.55 -2.92
CA ALA A 42 -10.43 2.72 -1.82
C ALA A 42 -9.99 3.58 -0.61
N SER A 43 -9.00 3.11 0.13
CA SER A 43 -8.48 3.69 1.38
C SER A 43 -8.13 5.17 1.28
N ILE A 44 -7.36 5.58 0.26
CA ILE A 44 -6.92 6.98 0.08
C ILE A 44 -8.13 7.91 -0.10
N THR A 45 -9.12 7.48 -0.89
CA THR A 45 -10.35 8.23 -1.14
C THR A 45 -11.23 8.31 0.11
N ALA A 46 -11.23 7.27 0.94
CA ALA A 46 -11.96 7.24 2.20
C ALA A 46 -11.32 8.10 3.30
N GLY A 47 -10.08 8.57 3.13
CA GLY A 47 -9.32 9.29 4.15
C GLY A 47 -8.56 8.38 5.12
N TYR A 48 -8.21 7.17 4.70
CA TYR A 48 -7.39 6.24 5.49
C TYR A 48 -5.94 6.74 5.57
N THR A 49 -5.43 6.88 6.78
CA THR A 49 -4.05 7.24 7.08
C THR A 49 -3.66 6.66 8.44
N ASP A 50 -2.38 6.58 8.74
CA ASP A 50 -1.88 6.08 10.03
C ASP A 50 -2.44 4.69 10.40
N GLY A 51 -2.67 3.83 9.42
CA GLY A 51 -3.21 2.49 9.63
C GLY A 51 -4.71 2.41 9.95
N ALA A 52 -5.47 3.52 9.89
CA ALA A 52 -6.90 3.55 10.20
C ALA A 52 -7.65 4.66 9.45
N ILE A 53 -8.99 4.62 9.54
CA ILE A 53 -9.84 5.79 9.31
C ILE A 53 -10.27 6.34 10.67
N PHE A 54 -10.27 7.66 10.81
CA PHE A 54 -10.75 8.37 11.99
C PHE A 54 -11.36 9.71 11.57
N LYS A 55 -12.08 10.35 12.47
CA LYS A 55 -12.89 11.53 12.17
C LYS A 55 -12.09 12.66 11.51
N ALA A 56 -10.93 13.00 12.06
CA ALA A 56 -10.09 14.07 11.50
C ALA A 56 -9.52 13.68 10.12
N SER A 57 -9.11 12.43 9.90
CA SER A 57 -8.59 12.00 8.60
C SER A 57 -9.63 12.11 7.49
N GLN A 58 -10.89 11.80 7.79
CA GLN A 58 -11.99 11.97 6.85
C GLN A 58 -12.28 13.43 6.52
N GLN A 59 -12.14 14.33 7.50
CA GLN A 59 -12.31 15.77 7.26
C GLN A 59 -11.29 16.31 6.25
N PHE A 60 -10.09 15.71 6.20
CA PHE A 60 -9.01 16.07 5.28
C PHE A 60 -8.87 15.11 4.09
N SER A 61 -9.82 14.19 3.91
CA SER A 61 -9.82 13.35 2.70
C SER A 61 -9.90 14.23 1.44
N TRP A 62 -9.16 13.83 0.40
CA TRP A 62 -9.09 14.64 -0.82
C TRP A 62 -10.47 14.89 -1.48
N PRO A 63 -11.44 13.93 -1.47
CA PRO A 63 -12.77 14.22 -2.02
C PRO A 63 -13.51 15.30 -1.22
N ASN A 64 -13.37 15.29 0.11
CA ASN A 64 -13.97 16.32 0.94
C ASN A 64 -13.36 17.71 0.69
N LEU A 65 -12.02 17.76 0.55
CA LEU A 65 -11.34 19.02 0.20
C LEU A 65 -11.75 19.53 -1.19
N LEU A 66 -11.92 18.60 -2.15
CA LEU A 66 -12.40 18.94 -3.49
C LEU A 66 -13.85 19.44 -3.43
N ALA A 67 -14.73 18.76 -2.71
CA ALA A 67 -16.12 19.17 -2.52
C ALA A 67 -16.24 20.58 -1.91
N GLN A 68 -15.38 20.93 -0.94
CA GLN A 68 -15.32 22.29 -0.39
C GLN A 68 -14.93 23.34 -1.44
N LYS A 69 -14.14 22.98 -2.46
CA LYS A 69 -13.83 23.86 -3.59
C LYS A 69 -15.01 23.93 -4.56
N PHE A 70 -15.66 22.79 -4.83
CA PHE A 70 -16.86 22.75 -5.66
C PHE A 70 -17.99 23.61 -5.07
N ALA A 71 -18.21 23.56 -3.76
CA ALA A 71 -19.18 24.42 -3.08
C ALA A 71 -18.98 25.90 -3.38
N LYS A 72 -17.71 26.37 -3.52
CA LYS A 72 -17.40 27.75 -3.91
C LYS A 72 -17.70 28.07 -5.38
N ALA A 73 -17.88 27.04 -6.22
CA ALA A 73 -18.22 27.14 -7.63
C ALA A 73 -19.69 26.74 -7.92
N GLY A 74 -20.54 26.73 -6.91
CA GLY A 74 -21.96 26.36 -7.06
C GLY A 74 -22.25 24.87 -6.86
N GLY A 75 -21.31 24.08 -6.36
CA GLY A 75 -21.50 22.67 -6.05
C GLY A 75 -22.42 22.44 -4.85
N GLY A 76 -23.04 21.25 -4.79
CA GLY A 76 -23.91 20.83 -3.73
C GLY A 76 -23.23 20.38 -2.44
N SER A 77 -23.99 19.84 -1.51
CA SER A 77 -23.47 19.27 -0.26
C SER A 77 -22.70 17.99 -0.52
N PHE A 78 -21.77 17.67 0.42
CA PHE A 78 -20.96 16.46 0.35
C PHE A 78 -20.95 15.77 1.73
N SER A 79 -21.51 14.57 1.81
CA SER A 79 -21.61 13.78 3.01
C SER A 79 -20.60 12.62 3.01
N GLN A 80 -20.10 12.28 4.20
CA GLN A 80 -19.18 11.16 4.40
C GLN A 80 -19.66 10.27 5.55
N PRO A 81 -19.39 8.95 5.50
CA PRO A 81 -19.70 8.05 6.62
C PRO A 81 -18.68 8.26 7.74
N MET A 82 -18.83 9.33 8.54
CA MET A 82 -17.89 9.72 9.57
C MET A 82 -17.69 8.64 10.63
N MET A 83 -16.45 8.45 11.06
CA MET A 83 -16.13 7.68 12.26
C MET A 83 -16.60 8.42 13.52
N ASN A 84 -16.80 7.69 14.61
CA ASN A 84 -17.32 8.30 15.86
C ASN A 84 -16.25 9.08 16.62
N ASP A 85 -14.97 8.74 16.42
CA ASP A 85 -13.83 9.29 17.18
C ASP A 85 -12.61 9.56 16.32
N ASN A 86 -11.52 10.00 16.96
CA ASN A 86 -10.20 10.19 16.37
C ASN A 86 -9.20 9.09 16.74
N ASN A 87 -9.61 8.03 17.42
CA ASN A 87 -8.78 6.88 17.68
C ASN A 87 -8.69 6.00 16.44
N GLY A 88 -9.78 5.92 15.67
CA GLY A 88 -9.91 5.04 14.53
C GLY A 88 -10.14 3.58 14.93
N GLY A 89 -10.13 2.70 13.94
CA GLY A 89 -10.44 1.29 14.13
C GLY A 89 -11.94 1.00 14.14
N LEU A 90 -12.29 -0.28 14.24
CA LEU A 90 -13.68 -0.75 14.16
C LEU A 90 -13.96 -1.81 15.20
N LEU A 91 -15.21 -1.81 15.69
CA LEU A 91 -15.79 -2.88 16.49
C LEU A 91 -16.88 -3.61 15.70
N LEU A 92 -17.11 -4.87 16.06
CA LEU A 92 -18.28 -5.66 15.68
C LEU A 92 -18.87 -6.25 16.96
N ALA A 93 -20.04 -5.77 17.35
CA ALA A 93 -20.71 -6.15 18.60
C ALA A 93 -19.79 -6.06 19.84
N GLY A 94 -19.07 -4.95 19.97
CA GLY A 94 -18.14 -4.66 21.05
C GLY A 94 -16.75 -5.29 20.91
N ASN A 95 -16.53 -6.20 19.95
CA ASN A 95 -15.22 -6.81 19.72
C ASN A 95 -14.44 -6.02 18.68
N MET A 96 -13.16 -5.75 18.96
CA MET A 96 -12.27 -5.03 18.04
C MET A 96 -11.94 -5.91 16.84
N ILE A 97 -12.30 -5.46 15.62
CA ILE A 97 -12.01 -6.11 14.34
C ILE A 97 -11.00 -5.34 13.49
N ALA A 98 -10.76 -4.06 13.80
CA ALA A 98 -9.67 -3.27 13.25
C ALA A 98 -9.10 -2.39 14.36
N GLY A 99 -7.77 -2.35 14.46
CA GLY A 99 -7.06 -1.60 15.48
C GLY A 99 -7.19 -0.07 15.28
N PRO A 100 -6.94 0.71 16.34
CA PRO A 100 -6.88 2.17 16.25
C PRO A 100 -5.61 2.60 15.48
N ARG A 101 -5.59 3.89 15.14
CA ARG A 101 -4.48 4.48 14.37
C ARG A 101 -3.12 4.31 15.01
N LEU A 102 -2.11 4.40 14.16
CA LEU A 102 -0.71 4.39 14.54
C LEU A 102 -0.21 5.82 14.81
N PHE A 103 0.96 5.91 15.43
CA PHE A 103 1.74 7.13 15.54
C PHE A 103 3.23 6.79 15.42
N PHE A 104 4.05 7.79 15.11
CA PHE A 104 5.50 7.61 15.07
C PHE A 104 6.09 7.75 16.47
N ASN A 105 6.68 6.68 17.00
CA ASN A 105 7.22 6.63 18.36
C ASN A 105 8.70 7.08 18.49
N GLY A 106 9.26 7.62 17.40
CA GLY A 106 10.68 7.98 17.30
C GLY A 106 11.55 6.91 16.62
N ALA A 107 11.07 5.67 16.52
CA ALA A 107 11.76 4.56 15.85
C ALA A 107 10.95 3.98 14.69
N GLY A 108 9.60 4.05 14.76
CA GLY A 108 8.72 3.52 13.73
C GLY A 108 7.24 3.70 14.09
N PRO A 109 6.33 3.21 13.23
CA PRO A 109 4.90 3.21 13.52
C PRO A 109 4.58 2.31 14.72
N ALA A 110 3.82 2.83 15.68
CA ALA A 110 3.36 2.11 16.86
C ALA A 110 1.87 2.37 17.10
N SER A 111 1.16 1.42 17.69
CA SER A 111 -0.24 1.63 18.05
C SER A 111 -0.38 2.72 19.10
N ILE A 112 -1.37 3.61 18.94
CA ILE A 112 -1.70 4.64 19.94
C ILE A 112 -2.01 4.04 21.32
N LEU A 113 -2.43 2.78 21.39
CA LEU A 113 -2.69 2.05 22.62
C LEU A 113 -1.44 1.88 23.49
N SER A 114 -0.25 1.90 22.88
CA SER A 114 1.01 1.77 23.63
C SER A 114 1.31 2.98 24.54
N VAL A 115 0.74 4.15 24.22
CA VAL A 115 0.89 5.39 25.00
C VAL A 115 -0.41 5.86 25.62
N ASN A 116 -1.54 5.42 25.10
CA ASN A 116 -2.88 5.69 25.62
C ASN A 116 -3.76 4.43 25.54
N PRO A 117 -3.71 3.52 26.54
CA PRO A 117 -4.50 2.31 26.55
C PRO A 117 -6.02 2.53 26.47
N GLY A 118 -6.51 3.75 26.79
CA GLY A 118 -7.91 4.15 26.69
C GLY A 118 -8.34 4.60 25.29
N ALA A 119 -7.43 4.69 24.32
CA ALA A 119 -7.74 5.11 22.95
C ALA A 119 -8.35 3.94 22.11
N LEU A 120 -9.33 3.24 22.69
CA LEU A 120 -10.04 2.15 22.01
C LEU A 120 -10.97 2.70 20.91
N PRO A 121 -11.21 1.91 19.85
CA PRO A 121 -12.24 2.22 18.86
C PRO A 121 -13.62 2.37 19.52
N THR A 122 -14.42 3.31 19.02
CA THR A 122 -15.83 3.49 19.46
C THR A 122 -16.83 3.32 18.32
N THR A 123 -16.33 3.12 17.08
CA THR A 123 -17.19 2.87 15.91
C THR A 123 -17.51 1.39 15.81
N ASP A 124 -18.75 1.01 16.19
CA ASP A 124 -19.25 -0.37 16.14
C ASP A 124 -20.22 -0.53 14.96
N ILE A 125 -19.84 -1.39 14.01
CA ILE A 125 -20.61 -1.62 12.79
C ILE A 125 -21.92 -2.39 13.00
N ALA A 126 -22.12 -2.98 14.18
CA ALA A 126 -23.36 -3.67 14.54
C ALA A 126 -24.41 -2.74 15.13
N THR A 127 -24.00 -1.62 15.75
CA THR A 127 -24.92 -0.84 16.59
C THR A 127 -24.92 0.66 16.28
N ASN A 128 -23.90 1.19 15.60
CA ASN A 128 -23.74 2.64 15.48
C ASN A 128 -23.32 3.04 14.06
N ASN A 129 -24.19 2.75 13.10
CA ASN A 129 -23.97 3.12 11.70
C ASN A 129 -24.59 4.49 11.40
N PRO A 130 -23.84 5.36 10.68
CA PRO A 130 -24.38 6.63 10.26
C PRO A 130 -25.45 6.44 9.17
N SER A 131 -26.41 7.38 9.11
CA SER A 131 -27.45 7.36 8.08
C SER A 131 -26.98 8.03 6.80
N GLY A 132 -27.08 7.33 5.65
CA GLY A 132 -26.82 7.85 4.32
C GLY A 132 -27.97 8.67 3.72
N PRO A 133 -27.88 9.03 2.43
CA PRO A 133 -26.83 8.64 1.48
C PRO A 133 -25.51 9.36 1.71
N PHE A 134 -24.41 8.73 1.27
CA PHE A 134 -23.07 9.30 1.38
C PHE A 134 -22.48 9.60 0.01
N ASN A 135 -21.97 10.81 -0.18
CA ASN A 135 -21.29 11.21 -1.40
C ASN A 135 -19.91 10.57 -1.52
N ASN A 136 -19.22 10.36 -0.40
CA ASN A 136 -17.99 9.56 -0.38
C ASN A 136 -18.36 8.10 -0.10
N THR A 137 -18.37 7.27 -1.13
CA THR A 137 -18.65 5.83 -1.07
C THR A 137 -17.38 4.97 -1.10
N ALA A 138 -16.21 5.57 -0.88
CA ALA A 138 -14.95 4.87 -0.93
C ALA A 138 -14.80 3.86 0.23
N VAL A 139 -14.22 2.70 -0.09
CA VAL A 139 -14.11 1.56 0.82
C VAL A 139 -12.66 1.12 0.95
N PRO A 140 -12.02 1.27 2.12
CA PRO A 140 -10.68 0.75 2.36
C PRO A 140 -10.56 -0.74 2.05
N GLY A 141 -9.48 -1.12 1.37
CA GLY A 141 -9.23 -2.49 0.97
C GLY A 141 -10.02 -2.96 -0.26
N ALA A 142 -10.93 -2.15 -0.82
CA ALA A 142 -11.65 -2.55 -2.01
C ALA A 142 -10.74 -2.69 -3.22
N LYS A 143 -10.80 -3.83 -3.90
CA LYS A 143 -10.34 -4.02 -5.27
C LYS A 143 -11.42 -3.49 -6.23
N SER A 144 -11.08 -3.31 -7.51
CA SER A 144 -12.00 -2.74 -8.52
C SER A 144 -13.34 -3.49 -8.58
N PHE A 145 -13.31 -4.81 -8.61
CA PHE A 145 -14.50 -5.66 -8.73
C PHE A 145 -15.41 -5.60 -7.49
N HIS A 146 -14.89 -5.25 -6.33
CA HIS A 146 -15.68 -5.08 -5.11
C HIS A 146 -16.71 -3.95 -5.23
N LEU A 147 -16.44 -2.94 -6.07
CA LEU A 147 -17.37 -1.82 -6.27
C LEU A 147 -18.67 -2.27 -6.97
N LEU A 148 -18.58 -3.35 -7.75
CA LEU A 148 -19.74 -3.96 -8.43
C LEU A 148 -20.43 -5.03 -7.58
N ALA A 149 -19.76 -5.56 -6.55
CA ALA A 149 -20.22 -6.74 -5.82
C ALA A 149 -21.45 -6.47 -4.96
N PRO A 150 -22.61 -7.10 -5.25
CA PRO A 150 -23.76 -7.06 -4.36
C PRO A 150 -23.42 -7.74 -3.02
N GLY A 151 -23.90 -7.17 -1.92
CA GLY A 151 -23.68 -7.77 -0.61
C GLY A 151 -22.30 -7.54 -0.01
N TYR A 152 -21.43 -6.74 -0.64
CA TYR A 152 -20.12 -6.39 -0.10
C TYR A 152 -20.20 -5.64 1.25
N GLY A 153 -21.35 -5.05 1.58
CA GLY A 153 -21.68 -4.44 2.88
C GLY A 153 -22.56 -5.30 3.79
N ASN A 154 -22.78 -6.58 3.51
CA ASN A 154 -23.59 -7.45 4.35
C ASN A 154 -22.84 -7.83 5.64
N ILE A 155 -23.34 -7.39 6.79
CA ILE A 155 -22.69 -7.65 8.09
C ILE A 155 -22.45 -9.15 8.38
N ALA A 156 -23.35 -10.02 7.91
CA ALA A 156 -23.19 -11.46 8.08
C ALA A 156 -21.96 -12.03 7.34
N GLY A 157 -21.49 -11.34 6.31
CA GLY A 157 -20.29 -11.72 5.56
C GLY A 157 -18.98 -11.27 6.21
N VAL A 158 -19.01 -10.34 7.17
CA VAL A 158 -17.80 -9.78 7.78
C VAL A 158 -16.96 -10.83 8.51
N PRO A 159 -17.53 -11.72 9.36
CA PRO A 159 -16.73 -12.72 10.07
C PRO A 159 -16.08 -13.77 9.18
N VAL A 160 -16.58 -13.94 7.96
CA VAL A 160 -16.08 -14.93 6.99
C VAL A 160 -15.33 -14.29 5.81
N GLY A 161 -15.03 -12.99 5.88
CA GLY A 161 -14.26 -12.27 4.87
C GLY A 161 -14.98 -12.01 3.54
N LEU A 162 -16.29 -12.22 3.45
CA LEU A 162 -17.10 -11.99 2.25
C LEU A 162 -17.67 -10.57 2.15
N ALA A 163 -17.55 -9.79 3.21
CA ALA A 163 -18.00 -8.40 3.25
C ALA A 163 -16.94 -7.50 3.89
N ASN A 164 -16.97 -6.24 3.50
CA ASN A 164 -16.03 -5.24 4.01
C ASN A 164 -16.69 -4.46 5.18
N PRO A 165 -16.06 -4.42 6.36
CA PRO A 165 -16.63 -3.76 7.53
C PRO A 165 -16.82 -2.25 7.35
N TYR A 166 -15.98 -1.60 6.54
CA TYR A 166 -16.15 -0.17 6.24
C TYR A 166 -17.37 0.08 5.35
N PHE A 167 -17.66 -0.81 4.39
CA PHE A 167 -18.87 -0.66 3.57
C PHE A 167 -20.11 -1.07 4.34
N THR A 168 -20.04 -2.08 5.21
CA THR A 168 -21.17 -2.52 6.06
C THR A 168 -21.83 -1.36 6.81
N ARG A 169 -21.05 -0.42 7.33
CA ARG A 169 -21.58 0.70 8.13
C ARG A 169 -22.23 1.82 7.30
N MET A 170 -22.10 1.80 5.97
CA MET A 170 -22.64 2.87 5.11
C MET A 170 -23.51 2.36 3.96
N ALA A 171 -23.57 1.04 3.73
CA ALA A 171 -24.37 0.44 2.69
C ALA A 171 -25.87 0.71 2.92
N SER A 172 -26.60 1.05 1.86
CA SER A 172 -28.03 1.33 1.92
C SER A 172 -28.87 0.10 2.29
N SER A 173 -28.34 -1.09 1.99
CA SER A 173 -28.95 -2.37 2.33
C SER A 173 -27.91 -3.50 2.35
N ALA A 174 -28.28 -4.65 2.91
CA ALA A 174 -27.44 -5.84 2.91
C ALA A 174 -27.09 -6.37 1.50
N GLY A 175 -27.89 -6.04 0.49
CA GLY A 175 -27.65 -6.44 -0.92
C GLY A 175 -27.05 -5.32 -1.79
N ALA A 176 -26.75 -4.16 -1.22
CA ALA A 176 -26.22 -3.02 -1.97
C ALA A 176 -24.82 -3.32 -2.52
N SER A 177 -24.48 -2.67 -3.64
CA SER A 177 -23.11 -2.51 -4.13
C SER A 177 -22.67 -1.05 -3.97
N VAL A 178 -21.38 -0.82 -3.90
CA VAL A 178 -20.80 0.54 -3.79
C VAL A 178 -21.23 1.43 -4.96
N LEU A 179 -21.16 0.88 -6.18
CA LEU A 179 -21.61 1.60 -7.38
C LEU A 179 -23.11 1.87 -7.34
N GLY A 180 -23.93 0.91 -6.89
CA GLY A 180 -25.36 1.09 -6.77
C GLY A 180 -25.74 2.24 -5.83
N ASP A 181 -25.12 2.29 -4.66
CA ASP A 181 -25.34 3.37 -3.69
C ASP A 181 -24.88 4.74 -4.20
N ALA A 182 -23.79 4.79 -4.96
CA ALA A 182 -23.35 6.02 -5.62
C ALA A 182 -24.35 6.49 -6.69
N MET A 183 -24.81 5.58 -7.55
CA MET A 183 -25.75 5.87 -8.65
C MET A 183 -27.16 6.22 -8.18
N ALA A 184 -27.59 5.69 -7.03
CA ALA A 184 -28.88 6.06 -6.42
C ALA A 184 -29.00 7.56 -6.11
N GLN A 185 -27.87 8.27 -6.01
CA GLN A 185 -27.81 9.72 -5.78
C GLN A 185 -27.92 10.54 -7.08
N GLN A 186 -27.99 9.90 -8.25
CA GLN A 186 -28.04 10.55 -9.57
C GLN A 186 -26.91 11.57 -9.75
N PRO A 187 -25.64 11.13 -9.67
CA PRO A 187 -24.51 12.05 -9.71
C PRO A 187 -24.46 12.85 -11.02
N THR A 188 -24.12 14.12 -10.90
CA THR A 188 -23.81 15.01 -12.02
C THR A 188 -22.31 15.08 -12.27
N PHE A 189 -21.52 14.86 -11.21
CA PHE A 189 -20.06 14.76 -11.26
C PHE A 189 -19.55 13.62 -10.38
N PHE A 190 -18.52 12.92 -10.83
CA PHE A 190 -17.90 11.86 -10.05
C PHE A 190 -16.37 11.94 -10.04
N SER A 191 -15.78 11.33 -9.05
CA SER A 191 -14.36 10.95 -9.07
C SER A 191 -14.20 9.46 -8.79
N LEU A 192 -13.29 8.81 -9.53
CA LEU A 192 -12.99 7.39 -9.37
C LEU A 192 -11.48 7.18 -9.23
N TRP A 193 -11.05 6.68 -8.08
CA TRP A 193 -9.67 6.27 -7.84
C TRP A 193 -9.64 4.87 -7.22
N ILE A 194 -9.59 3.87 -8.08
CA ILE A 194 -9.64 2.45 -7.74
C ILE A 194 -8.62 1.67 -8.57
N GLY A 195 -8.18 0.52 -8.10
CA GLY A 195 -7.25 -0.37 -8.78
C GLY A 195 -5.94 -0.61 -8.02
N GLY A 196 -5.57 0.27 -7.09
CA GLY A 196 -4.35 0.07 -6.30
C GLY A 196 -4.36 -1.26 -5.53
N ASN A 197 -5.49 -1.64 -4.92
CA ASN A 197 -5.59 -2.91 -4.19
C ASN A 197 -5.66 -4.14 -5.10
N ASP A 198 -5.93 -3.97 -6.38
CA ASP A 198 -5.93 -5.07 -7.37
C ASP A 198 -4.54 -5.69 -7.53
N VAL A 199 -3.48 -4.93 -7.20
CA VAL A 199 -2.07 -5.34 -7.26
C VAL A 199 -1.36 -5.27 -5.91
N LEU A 200 -1.82 -4.40 -4.98
CA LEU A 200 -1.10 -4.10 -3.74
C LEU A 200 -0.95 -5.32 -2.83
N GLY A 201 -2.01 -6.12 -2.69
CA GLY A 201 -1.99 -7.30 -1.83
C GLY A 201 -0.90 -8.29 -2.25
N TYR A 202 -0.82 -8.58 -3.55
CA TYR A 202 0.22 -9.40 -4.14
C TYR A 202 1.63 -8.83 -3.86
N ALA A 203 1.81 -7.54 -4.11
CA ALA A 203 3.12 -6.91 -3.92
C ALA A 203 3.57 -6.91 -2.44
N VAL A 204 2.69 -6.59 -1.48
CA VAL A 204 3.07 -6.55 -0.05
C VAL A 204 3.25 -7.93 0.57
N SER A 205 2.74 -8.99 -0.06
CA SER A 205 3.02 -10.38 0.30
C SER A 205 4.29 -10.93 -0.38
N GLY A 206 5.06 -10.08 -1.05
CA GLY A 206 6.30 -10.48 -1.73
C GLY A 206 6.05 -11.31 -2.99
N GLY A 207 4.88 -11.25 -3.59
CA GLY A 207 4.57 -12.05 -4.79
C GLY A 207 4.19 -13.51 -4.51
N ASP A 208 4.06 -13.93 -3.24
CA ASP A 208 3.84 -15.32 -2.84
C ASP A 208 2.48 -15.92 -3.25
N GLY A 209 1.64 -15.13 -3.93
CA GLY A 209 0.34 -15.56 -4.46
C GLY A 209 -0.77 -15.72 -3.42
N THR A 210 -0.53 -15.41 -2.16
CA THR A 210 -1.57 -15.49 -1.09
C THR A 210 -2.68 -14.46 -1.31
N ASP A 211 -2.37 -13.31 -1.91
CA ASP A 211 -3.34 -12.33 -2.39
C ASP A 211 -3.10 -12.07 -3.88
N PRO A 212 -3.76 -12.82 -4.79
CA PRO A 212 -3.45 -12.77 -6.20
C PRO A 212 -3.83 -11.44 -6.84
N ILE A 213 -3.06 -11.05 -7.87
CA ILE A 213 -3.38 -9.90 -8.73
C ILE A 213 -4.74 -10.13 -9.38
N THR A 214 -5.58 -9.08 -9.43
CA THR A 214 -6.79 -9.12 -10.25
C THR A 214 -6.39 -9.30 -11.72
N PRO A 215 -6.92 -10.30 -12.45
CA PRO A 215 -6.61 -10.47 -13.86
C PRO A 215 -6.88 -9.20 -14.67
N ILE A 216 -5.99 -8.85 -15.60
CA ILE A 216 -6.20 -7.68 -16.47
C ILE A 216 -7.46 -7.84 -17.28
N SER A 217 -7.62 -9.00 -17.96
CA SER A 217 -8.75 -9.29 -18.84
C SER A 217 -9.79 -10.16 -18.14
N GLY A 218 -11.06 -9.93 -18.46
CA GLY A 218 -12.18 -10.70 -17.94
C GLY A 218 -13.49 -9.90 -17.96
N PRO A 219 -14.63 -10.58 -17.73
CA PRO A 219 -15.90 -9.88 -17.63
C PRO A 219 -15.95 -8.96 -16.40
N PRO A 220 -16.94 -8.01 -16.35
CA PRO A 220 -17.17 -7.19 -15.18
C PRO A 220 -17.32 -8.04 -13.90
N GLY A 221 -16.64 -7.64 -12.83
CA GLY A 221 -16.60 -8.36 -11.56
C GLY A 221 -15.53 -9.46 -11.47
N VAL A 222 -14.77 -9.71 -12.55
CA VAL A 222 -13.69 -10.70 -12.61
C VAL A 222 -12.38 -10.08 -13.09
N GLY A 223 -12.33 -9.52 -14.30
CA GLY A 223 -11.15 -8.86 -14.85
C GLY A 223 -11.18 -7.36 -14.63
N PHE A 224 -10.00 -6.75 -14.49
CA PHE A 224 -9.86 -5.31 -14.25
C PHE A 224 -10.47 -4.47 -15.38
N ASP A 225 -10.10 -4.74 -16.64
CA ASP A 225 -10.56 -3.95 -17.80
C ASP A 225 -12.08 -3.98 -17.95
N GLY A 226 -12.68 -5.18 -17.87
CA GLY A 226 -14.13 -5.32 -17.94
C GLY A 226 -14.84 -4.64 -16.79
N THR A 227 -14.30 -4.75 -15.58
CA THR A 227 -14.82 -4.13 -14.37
C THR A 227 -14.73 -2.61 -14.44
N TYR A 228 -13.55 -2.08 -14.80
CA TYR A 228 -13.31 -0.64 -14.89
C TYR A 228 -14.17 -0.02 -16.00
N GLY A 229 -14.26 -0.68 -17.14
CA GLY A 229 -15.16 -0.29 -18.24
C GLY A 229 -16.63 -0.21 -17.78
N ALA A 230 -17.12 -1.19 -17.02
CA ALA A 230 -18.48 -1.20 -16.49
C ALA A 230 -18.71 -0.07 -15.47
N LEU A 231 -17.73 0.21 -14.60
CA LEU A 231 -17.79 1.35 -13.67
C LEU A 231 -17.94 2.66 -14.42
N ILE A 232 -17.09 2.93 -15.42
CA ILE A 232 -17.13 4.17 -16.21
C ILE A 232 -18.43 4.27 -17.00
N ALA A 233 -18.85 3.20 -17.70
CA ALA A 233 -20.08 3.19 -18.47
C ALA A 233 -21.31 3.50 -17.59
N THR A 234 -21.37 2.93 -16.38
CA THR A 234 -22.48 3.16 -15.46
C THR A 234 -22.43 4.59 -14.91
N LEU A 235 -21.28 5.06 -14.45
CA LEU A 235 -21.13 6.41 -13.90
C LEU A 235 -21.47 7.50 -14.92
N THR A 236 -21.22 7.27 -16.21
CA THR A 236 -21.49 8.24 -17.28
C THR A 236 -22.86 8.07 -17.94
N ALA A 237 -23.61 7.01 -17.69
CA ALA A 237 -24.89 6.69 -18.36
C ALA A 237 -25.93 7.80 -18.21
N GLY A 238 -25.94 8.52 -17.07
CA GLY A 238 -26.82 9.69 -16.83
C GLY A 238 -26.30 11.01 -17.38
N GLY A 239 -25.18 11.02 -18.10
CA GLY A 239 -24.54 12.24 -18.61
C GLY A 239 -23.59 12.90 -17.60
N ALA A 240 -23.36 12.29 -16.43
CA ALA A 240 -22.39 12.76 -15.46
C ALA A 240 -20.99 12.92 -16.08
N LYS A 241 -20.29 13.97 -15.69
CA LYS A 241 -18.88 14.17 -15.99
C LYS A 241 -18.04 13.70 -14.81
N GLY A 242 -16.75 13.41 -15.04
CA GLY A 242 -15.93 12.95 -13.93
C GLY A 242 -14.45 13.03 -14.20
N ILE A 243 -13.71 12.71 -13.15
CA ILE A 243 -12.26 12.50 -13.16
C ILE A 243 -11.95 11.08 -12.72
N VAL A 244 -10.98 10.48 -13.40
CA VAL A 244 -10.40 9.21 -13.03
C VAL A 244 -8.92 9.43 -12.71
N ALA A 245 -8.44 8.76 -11.66
CA ALA A 245 -7.04 8.85 -11.27
C ALA A 245 -6.27 7.62 -11.74
N ASN A 246 -5.03 7.83 -12.17
CA ASN A 246 -4.12 6.74 -12.50
C ASN A 246 -3.75 5.93 -11.24
N ILE A 247 -3.52 4.65 -11.41
CA ILE A 247 -2.95 3.78 -10.38
C ILE A 247 -1.45 4.09 -10.30
N PRO A 248 -0.91 4.50 -9.14
CA PRO A 248 0.52 4.69 -8.98
C PRO A 248 1.24 3.33 -9.00
N TYR A 249 2.51 3.32 -9.39
CA TYR A 249 3.36 2.16 -9.20
C TYR A 249 3.50 1.87 -7.70
N VAL A 250 2.94 0.77 -7.24
CA VAL A 250 2.95 0.40 -5.81
C VAL A 250 4.39 0.16 -5.31
N THR A 251 5.25 -0.35 -6.19
CA THR A 251 6.67 -0.60 -5.93
C THR A 251 7.49 0.66 -5.67
N SER A 252 7.00 1.85 -6.04
CA SER A 252 7.67 3.13 -5.75
C SER A 252 7.43 3.65 -4.32
N THR A 253 6.58 2.98 -3.55
CA THR A 253 6.26 3.40 -2.18
C THR A 253 7.39 3.04 -1.19
N PRO A 254 7.49 3.75 -0.05
CA PRO A 254 8.49 3.45 0.98
C PRO A 254 8.45 2.00 1.49
N HIS A 255 7.33 1.31 1.34
CA HIS A 255 7.22 -0.11 1.69
C HIS A 255 8.24 -0.98 0.96
N PHE A 256 8.60 -0.63 -0.29
CA PHE A 256 9.52 -1.39 -1.13
C PHE A 256 10.88 -0.72 -1.32
N THR A 257 11.00 0.57 -0.99
CA THR A 257 12.23 1.33 -1.26
C THR A 257 13.07 1.61 -0.02
N THR A 258 12.60 1.22 1.17
CA THR A 258 13.28 1.52 2.45
C THR A 258 14.35 0.48 2.81
N VAL A 259 14.10 -0.80 2.53
CA VAL A 259 15.01 -1.88 2.94
C VAL A 259 15.93 -2.21 1.77
N PRO A 260 17.25 -1.97 1.88
CA PRO A 260 18.18 -2.30 0.80
C PRO A 260 18.36 -3.81 0.67
N HIS A 261 18.71 -4.29 -0.52
CA HIS A 261 18.97 -5.71 -0.78
C HIS A 261 20.21 -6.26 -0.02
N ASN A 262 21.09 -5.38 0.45
CA ASN A 262 22.39 -5.72 1.04
C ASN A 262 22.63 -5.08 2.43
N PRO A 263 21.71 -5.23 3.40
CA PRO A 263 21.76 -4.48 4.65
C PRO A 263 22.72 -5.07 5.70
N ILE A 264 23.33 -6.24 5.47
CA ILE A 264 23.94 -7.03 6.54
C ILE A 264 25.45 -6.79 6.63
N PRO A 265 25.97 -6.26 7.75
CA PRO A 265 27.39 -6.34 8.07
C PRO A 265 27.73 -7.73 8.63
N LEU A 266 28.88 -8.30 8.21
CA LEU A 266 29.39 -9.56 8.75
C LEU A 266 30.83 -9.36 9.23
N ASP A 267 31.20 -10.00 10.35
CA ASP A 267 32.60 -10.16 10.71
C ASP A 267 33.27 -11.28 9.87
N ALA A 268 34.59 -11.30 9.85
CA ALA A 268 35.35 -12.26 9.03
C ALA A 268 35.07 -13.72 9.43
N ALA A 269 34.86 -14.00 10.71
CA ALA A 269 34.60 -15.36 11.20
C ALA A 269 33.22 -15.84 10.75
N THR A 270 32.19 -15.00 10.89
CA THR A 270 30.83 -15.30 10.45
C THR A 270 30.76 -15.46 8.93
N ALA A 271 31.38 -14.54 8.16
CA ALA A 271 31.42 -14.64 6.70
C ALA A 271 32.12 -15.94 6.24
N GLY A 272 33.25 -16.31 6.87
CA GLY A 272 33.94 -17.56 6.59
C GLY A 272 33.09 -18.81 6.90
N ALA A 273 32.41 -18.81 8.05
CA ALA A 273 31.58 -19.92 8.46
C ALA A 273 30.34 -20.10 7.55
N VAL A 274 29.70 -19.02 7.14
CA VAL A 274 28.55 -19.05 6.22
C VAL A 274 28.99 -19.48 4.82
N ASN A 275 30.13 -19.00 4.31
CA ASN A 275 30.68 -19.47 3.04
C ASN A 275 30.98 -20.95 3.06
N ALA A 276 31.53 -21.47 4.16
CA ALA A 276 31.75 -22.90 4.33
C ALA A 276 30.42 -23.70 4.33
N ALA A 277 29.36 -23.15 4.92
CA ALA A 277 28.04 -23.76 4.91
C ALA A 277 27.40 -23.79 3.49
N TYR A 278 27.63 -22.78 2.66
CA TYR A 278 27.17 -22.75 1.27
C TYR A 278 28.11 -23.48 0.27
N ALA A 279 29.29 -23.91 0.67
CA ALA A 279 30.20 -24.61 -0.23
C ALA A 279 29.59 -25.88 -0.87
N PRO A 280 28.84 -26.74 -0.13
CA PRO A 280 28.15 -27.88 -0.76
C PRO A 280 27.11 -27.48 -1.79
N TYR A 281 26.33 -26.41 -1.52
CA TYR A 281 25.34 -25.87 -2.46
C TYR A 281 26.03 -25.36 -3.73
N ASN A 282 27.05 -24.50 -3.61
CA ASN A 282 27.80 -23.97 -4.73
C ASN A 282 28.50 -25.09 -5.53
N GLY A 283 29.08 -26.07 -4.86
CA GLY A 283 29.68 -27.23 -5.52
C GLY A 283 28.65 -28.11 -6.25
N GLY A 284 27.48 -28.30 -5.64
CA GLY A 284 26.34 -29.00 -6.26
C GLY A 284 25.83 -28.31 -7.52
N LEU A 285 25.76 -26.96 -7.54
CA LEU A 285 25.40 -26.20 -8.74
C LEU A 285 26.40 -26.42 -9.89
N GLN A 286 27.71 -26.44 -9.59
CA GLN A 286 28.74 -26.72 -10.60
C GLN A 286 28.62 -28.16 -11.13
N ALA A 287 28.36 -29.14 -10.25
CA ALA A 287 28.15 -30.52 -10.67
C ALA A 287 26.89 -30.66 -11.56
N ALA A 288 25.78 -30.00 -11.18
CA ALA A 288 24.57 -29.97 -11.99
C ALA A 288 24.83 -29.34 -13.38
N TYR A 289 25.57 -28.22 -13.42
CA TYR A 289 25.94 -27.57 -14.66
C TYR A 289 26.75 -28.49 -15.59
N GLN A 290 27.75 -29.18 -15.05
CA GLN A 290 28.53 -30.14 -15.82
C GLN A 290 27.69 -31.32 -16.35
N ALA A 291 26.80 -31.82 -15.52
CA ALA A 291 25.91 -32.95 -15.91
C ALA A 291 24.87 -32.53 -16.95
N LEU A 292 24.46 -31.26 -17.00
CA LEU A 292 23.44 -30.75 -17.92
C LEU A 292 24.05 -29.99 -19.11
N GLN A 293 25.40 -30.03 -19.28
CA GLN A 293 26.04 -29.39 -20.42
C GLN A 293 25.46 -29.88 -21.75
N GLY A 294 25.21 -28.92 -22.66
CA GLY A 294 24.65 -29.23 -24.00
C GLY A 294 23.15 -29.45 -24.02
N THR A 295 22.46 -29.56 -22.89
CA THR A 295 20.99 -29.70 -22.86
C THR A 295 20.25 -28.37 -22.95
N GLY A 296 20.91 -27.25 -22.63
CA GLY A 296 20.27 -25.92 -22.52
C GLY A 296 19.39 -25.74 -21.29
N LEU A 297 19.31 -26.74 -20.37
CA LEU A 297 18.43 -26.71 -19.21
C LEU A 297 19.00 -25.89 -18.02
N LEU A 298 20.31 -25.67 -17.98
CA LEU A 298 20.99 -24.86 -16.99
C LEU A 298 22.11 -24.06 -17.65
N SER A 299 22.05 -22.74 -17.57
CA SER A 299 23.06 -21.86 -18.16
C SER A 299 24.17 -21.52 -17.18
N ALA A 300 25.35 -21.17 -17.69
CA ALA A 300 26.45 -20.67 -16.85
C ALA A 300 26.09 -19.37 -16.13
N GLU A 301 25.26 -18.55 -16.74
CA GLU A 301 24.73 -17.30 -16.16
C GLU A 301 23.84 -17.59 -14.95
N GLU A 302 22.93 -18.57 -15.05
CA GLU A 302 22.09 -18.96 -13.93
C GLU A 302 22.93 -19.55 -12.77
N VAL A 303 23.93 -20.35 -13.07
CA VAL A 303 24.86 -20.87 -12.05
C VAL A 303 25.59 -19.73 -11.35
N ALA A 304 26.05 -18.72 -12.10
CA ALA A 304 26.69 -17.54 -11.51
C ALA A 304 25.70 -16.75 -10.63
N LYS A 305 24.48 -16.54 -11.11
CA LYS A 305 23.38 -15.89 -10.37
C LYS A 305 23.07 -16.60 -9.04
N ARG A 306 23.10 -17.93 -9.02
CA ARG A 306 22.80 -18.77 -7.86
C ARG A 306 23.99 -18.96 -6.90
N THR A 307 25.21 -18.66 -7.33
CA THR A 307 26.41 -18.82 -6.49
C THR A 307 26.38 -17.82 -5.34
N ILE A 308 26.43 -18.34 -4.09
CA ILE A 308 26.32 -17.55 -2.86
C ILE A 308 27.69 -17.34 -2.25
N SER A 309 28.05 -16.07 -1.95
CA SER A 309 29.30 -15.72 -1.29
C SER A 309 29.16 -14.46 -0.44
N PHE A 310 29.87 -14.42 0.69
CA PHE A 310 29.86 -13.31 1.63
C PHE A 310 31.28 -12.81 1.92
N SER A 311 31.38 -11.53 2.25
CA SER A 311 32.64 -10.89 2.64
C SER A 311 32.53 -10.29 4.03
N ALA A 312 33.67 -10.14 4.71
CA ALA A 312 33.71 -9.34 5.93
C ALA A 312 33.41 -7.87 5.60
N GLY A 313 32.64 -7.21 6.47
CA GLY A 313 32.23 -5.83 6.31
C GLY A 313 30.74 -5.67 5.98
N ALA A 314 30.35 -4.44 5.64
CA ALA A 314 29.00 -4.10 5.23
C ALA A 314 28.72 -4.45 3.76
N GLY A 315 27.44 -4.38 3.37
CA GLY A 315 27.06 -4.52 1.96
C GLY A 315 26.85 -5.96 1.50
N ASN A 316 26.69 -6.92 2.41
CA ASN A 316 26.35 -8.28 2.04
C ASN A 316 24.86 -8.37 1.67
N ALA A 317 24.59 -8.86 0.46
CA ALA A 317 23.24 -9.09 -0.02
C ALA A 317 22.59 -10.26 0.71
N VAL A 318 21.30 -10.16 0.97
CA VAL A 318 20.52 -11.24 1.57
C VAL A 318 20.37 -12.40 0.58
N VAL A 319 20.28 -13.62 1.10
CA VAL A 319 19.90 -14.80 0.31
C VAL A 319 18.39 -14.90 0.29
N ILE A 320 17.82 -15.09 -0.89
CA ILE A 320 16.39 -15.18 -1.15
C ILE A 320 16.04 -16.49 -1.86
N VAL A 321 14.80 -16.91 -1.73
CA VAL A 321 14.17 -17.87 -2.63
C VAL A 321 13.75 -17.11 -3.88
N ASP A 322 13.98 -17.67 -5.07
CA ASP A 322 13.58 -17.08 -6.36
C ASP A 322 12.92 -18.18 -7.21
N GLU A 323 11.61 -18.12 -7.31
CA GLU A 323 10.78 -19.11 -7.99
C GLU A 323 11.05 -19.19 -9.49
N SER A 324 11.59 -18.11 -10.07
CA SER A 324 11.95 -18.03 -11.50
C SER A 324 13.14 -18.90 -11.88
N LEU A 325 13.95 -19.32 -10.89
CA LEU A 325 15.11 -20.18 -11.15
C LEU A 325 14.69 -21.59 -11.54
N THR A 326 15.53 -22.23 -12.35
CA THR A 326 15.34 -23.62 -12.78
C THR A 326 15.21 -24.58 -11.61
N ASP A 327 14.16 -25.36 -11.57
CA ASP A 327 14.00 -26.46 -10.61
C ASP A 327 14.85 -27.65 -11.02
N LEU A 328 16.05 -27.71 -10.48
CA LEU A 328 17.02 -28.75 -10.80
C LEU A 328 16.58 -30.13 -10.28
N GLY A 329 15.81 -30.16 -9.18
CA GLY A 329 15.25 -31.40 -8.61
C GLY A 329 14.19 -32.01 -9.52
N ALA A 330 13.40 -31.20 -10.20
CA ALA A 330 12.43 -31.65 -11.20
C ALA A 330 13.10 -32.22 -12.44
N ILE A 331 14.28 -31.68 -12.82
CA ILE A 331 15.06 -32.21 -13.97
C ILE A 331 15.72 -33.55 -13.62
N ASN A 332 16.36 -33.60 -12.44
CA ASN A 332 17.04 -34.80 -11.95
C ASN A 332 16.94 -34.88 -10.42
N PRO A 333 16.36 -35.93 -9.84
CA PRO A 333 16.22 -36.11 -8.40
C PRO A 333 17.55 -36.05 -7.64
N ALA A 334 18.68 -36.36 -8.28
CA ALA A 334 20.01 -36.20 -7.66
C ALA A 334 20.35 -34.75 -7.28
N PHE A 335 19.66 -33.77 -7.86
CA PHE A 335 19.84 -32.35 -7.58
C PHE A 335 18.73 -31.75 -6.70
N ALA A 336 17.86 -32.59 -6.11
CA ALA A 336 16.76 -32.13 -5.24
C ALA A 336 17.24 -31.35 -4.00
N ALA A 337 18.51 -31.52 -3.59
CA ALA A 337 19.12 -30.75 -2.52
C ALA A 337 19.62 -29.34 -2.93
N LEU A 338 19.35 -28.91 -4.15
CA LEU A 338 19.73 -27.59 -4.67
C LEU A 338 18.49 -26.69 -4.79
N PRO A 339 18.03 -26.07 -3.71
CA PRO A 339 16.86 -25.19 -3.73
C PRO A 339 17.10 -23.98 -4.62
N LYS A 340 16.03 -23.31 -5.04
CA LYS A 340 16.04 -22.12 -5.89
C LYS A 340 16.48 -20.88 -5.10
N LEU A 341 17.78 -20.82 -4.75
CA LEU A 341 18.36 -19.73 -3.97
C LEU A 341 19.31 -18.89 -4.82
N ARG A 342 19.35 -17.59 -4.50
CA ARG A 342 20.38 -16.64 -4.95
C ARG A 342 20.55 -15.50 -3.96
N GLN A 343 21.58 -14.72 -4.11
CA GLN A 343 21.67 -13.44 -3.42
C GLN A 343 20.79 -12.39 -4.14
N ALA A 344 20.17 -11.51 -3.34
CA ALA A 344 19.38 -10.42 -3.85
C ALA A 344 20.26 -9.38 -4.56
N THR A 345 19.70 -8.71 -5.54
CA THR A 345 20.29 -7.61 -6.31
C THR A 345 19.57 -6.29 -6.01
N ALA A 346 20.03 -5.20 -6.58
CA ALA A 346 19.36 -3.90 -6.45
C ALA A 346 17.98 -3.84 -7.12
N GLU A 347 17.66 -4.82 -7.95
CA GLU A 347 16.38 -4.94 -8.64
C GLU A 347 15.33 -5.68 -7.78
N ASP A 348 15.75 -6.40 -6.73
CA ASP A 348 14.87 -7.08 -5.80
C ASP A 348 14.37 -6.10 -4.73
N LEU A 349 13.07 -6.07 -4.51
CA LEU A 349 12.44 -5.16 -3.56
C LEU A 349 12.09 -5.91 -2.27
N LEU A 350 12.80 -5.59 -1.19
CA LEU A 350 12.48 -6.14 0.12
C LEU A 350 11.31 -5.37 0.74
N VAL A 351 10.28 -6.08 1.17
CA VAL A 351 9.14 -5.44 1.84
C VAL A 351 9.55 -4.85 3.19
N LEU A 352 8.97 -3.72 3.57
CA LEU A 352 9.34 -2.98 4.79
C LEU A 352 9.38 -3.86 6.07
N PRO A 353 8.44 -4.78 6.32
CA PRO A 353 8.48 -5.66 7.48
C PRO A 353 9.71 -6.58 7.54
N ALA A 354 10.35 -6.87 6.41
CA ALA A 354 11.58 -7.67 6.39
C ALA A 354 12.72 -7.04 7.21
N SER A 355 12.71 -5.70 7.38
CA SER A 355 13.69 -4.97 8.20
C SER A 355 13.75 -5.45 9.65
N THR A 356 12.65 -5.96 10.20
CA THR A 356 12.58 -6.46 11.58
C THR A 356 13.06 -7.90 11.71
N PHE A 357 13.19 -8.60 10.59
CA PHE A 357 13.54 -10.02 10.53
C PHE A 357 14.99 -10.24 10.09
N ILE A 358 15.45 -9.48 9.08
CA ILE A 358 16.81 -9.57 8.54
C ILE A 358 17.84 -9.31 9.65
N GLY A 359 18.88 -10.15 9.69
CA GLY A 359 19.97 -10.04 10.66
C GLY A 359 19.64 -10.58 12.06
N THR A 360 18.40 -10.96 12.34
CA THR A 360 18.07 -11.67 13.59
C THR A 360 18.49 -13.13 13.54
N LEU A 361 18.65 -13.77 14.68
CA LEU A 361 19.02 -15.18 14.75
C LEU A 361 17.76 -16.07 14.79
N ALA A 362 17.64 -17.02 13.87
CA ALA A 362 16.55 -18.00 13.87
C ALA A 362 16.67 -18.94 15.10
N VAL A 363 17.90 -19.23 15.56
CA VAL A 363 18.19 -19.94 16.80
C VAL A 363 19.02 -19.02 17.69
N PRO A 364 18.51 -18.60 18.86
CA PRO A 364 19.24 -17.72 19.76
C PRO A 364 20.64 -18.24 20.11
N GLY A 365 21.64 -17.38 19.96
CA GLY A 365 23.05 -17.70 20.26
C GLY A 365 23.79 -18.50 19.17
N ASN A 366 23.14 -18.85 18.05
CA ASN A 366 23.79 -19.52 16.94
C ASN A 366 24.01 -18.57 15.74
N PRO A 367 25.23 -18.04 15.51
CA PRO A 367 25.50 -17.11 14.43
C PRO A 367 25.36 -17.73 13.02
N LEU A 368 25.29 -19.06 12.91
CA LEU A 368 25.02 -19.75 11.64
C LEU A 368 23.53 -19.85 11.32
N THR A 369 22.67 -19.11 12.02
CA THR A 369 21.23 -19.04 11.77
C THR A 369 20.75 -17.61 11.56
N VAL A 370 21.61 -16.74 11.03
CA VAL A 370 21.26 -15.34 10.70
C VAL A 370 20.26 -15.32 9.55
N ASN A 371 19.08 -14.75 9.80
CA ASN A 371 18.03 -14.57 8.81
C ASN A 371 18.49 -13.61 7.68
N GLY A 372 18.27 -14.00 6.45
CA GLY A 372 18.76 -13.30 5.27
C GLY A 372 20.20 -13.66 4.89
N VAL A 373 20.89 -14.51 5.67
CA VAL A 373 22.27 -14.96 5.38
C VAL A 373 22.32 -16.48 5.35
N ALA A 374 22.38 -17.12 6.52
CA ALA A 374 22.42 -18.56 6.62
C ALA A 374 21.00 -19.19 6.52
N VAL A 375 19.97 -18.42 6.85
CA VAL A 375 18.57 -18.78 6.63
C VAL A 375 18.04 -17.85 5.53
N PRO A 376 17.76 -18.38 4.33
CA PRO A 376 17.23 -17.59 3.22
C PRO A 376 15.92 -16.91 3.59
N LEU A 377 15.68 -15.73 3.05
CA LEU A 377 14.39 -15.06 3.16
C LEU A 377 13.36 -15.85 2.33
N ALA A 378 12.22 -16.12 2.95
CA ALA A 378 11.08 -16.68 2.26
C ALA A 378 10.51 -15.64 1.26
N ASP A 379 9.83 -16.13 0.25
CA ASP A 379 9.18 -15.41 -0.82
C ASP A 379 8.44 -14.17 -0.35
N LYS A 380 7.58 -14.29 0.63
CA LYS A 380 6.78 -13.20 1.24
C LYS A 380 7.58 -11.96 1.70
N TRP A 381 8.90 -12.02 1.72
CA TRP A 381 9.75 -10.90 2.13
C TRP A 381 10.40 -10.15 0.96
N VAL A 382 10.24 -10.64 -0.26
CA VAL A 382 10.94 -10.13 -1.44
C VAL A 382 10.01 -10.14 -2.64
N LEU A 383 9.95 -9.04 -3.36
CA LEU A 383 9.33 -8.95 -4.68
C LEU A 383 10.45 -8.96 -5.72
N THR A 384 10.58 -10.05 -6.46
CA THR A 384 11.59 -10.23 -7.50
C THR A 384 11.24 -9.44 -8.77
N PRO A 385 12.19 -9.19 -9.69
CA PRO A 385 11.90 -8.50 -10.96
C PRO A 385 10.81 -9.17 -11.81
N GLN A 386 10.64 -10.48 -11.69
CA GLN A 386 9.59 -11.22 -12.42
C GLN A 386 8.20 -10.99 -11.85
N GLU A 387 8.12 -10.64 -10.58
CA GLU A 387 6.86 -10.40 -9.85
C GLU A 387 6.45 -8.92 -9.87
N GLN A 388 7.40 -8.02 -10.18
CA GLN A 388 7.16 -6.59 -10.35
C GLN A 388 6.45 -6.28 -11.67
#